data_7db7f3be41a957ae14cd5cfa73228103
#
_entry.id   7db7f3be41a957ae14cd5cfa73228103
#
_cell.length_a   1.000
_cell.length_b   1.000
_cell.length_c   1.000
_cell.angle_alpha   90.00
_cell.angle_beta   90.00
_cell.angle_gamma   90.00
#
_symmetry.space_group_name_H-M   'P 1'
#
loop_
_entity.id
_entity.type
_entity.pdbx_description
1 polymer ?
#
loop_
_entity_poly.entity_id
_entity_poly.type
_entity_poly.pdbx_seq_one_letter_code
_entity_poly.pdbx_strand_id
1 'polypeptide(L)'
;MADRLSTPAPTSFAETPVQKGALVVGIVFLLVGLAGFVPGVTSGDLGGAGNGSMGMLLGIFQVSVLHNIVHLLFGIVGVAAARRASGARLYLVIGGVVYFVLWIYGLFTAGSDSAANFVPLNSADNWLHLVLAVGMVALGVVLSRGRRAPVGA
;
A
#
# COMPACT_ATOMS: atom_id res chain seq x y z
N MET A 1 -0.88 44.51 -21.88
CA MET A 1 -1.06 44.02 -20.52
C MET A 1 -0.87 42.50 -20.60
N ALA A 2 0.36 42.02 -20.35
CA ALA A 2 0.72 40.60 -20.55
C ALA A 2 0.26 39.80 -19.35
N ASP A 3 -0.69 38.91 -19.58
CA ASP A 3 -1.18 37.93 -18.65
C ASP A 3 0.04 37.01 -18.25
N ARG A 4 0.52 37.18 -17.02
CA ARG A 4 1.52 36.28 -16.47
C ARG A 4 0.79 34.97 -16.21
N LEU A 5 0.89 34.04 -17.16
CA LEU A 5 0.59 32.64 -16.95
C LEU A 5 1.42 32.20 -15.74
N SER A 6 0.76 32.13 -14.58
CA SER A 6 1.36 31.61 -13.36
C SER A 6 1.66 30.14 -13.58
N THR A 7 2.92 29.83 -13.92
CA THR A 7 3.42 28.46 -13.92
C THR A 7 3.20 27.88 -12.52
N PRO A 8 2.51 26.74 -12.38
CA PRO A 8 2.35 26.10 -11.10
C PRO A 8 3.75 25.86 -10.51
N ALA A 9 3.95 26.25 -9.26
CA ALA A 9 5.21 25.98 -8.58
C ALA A 9 5.55 24.48 -8.66
N PRO A 10 6.81 24.13 -8.95
CA PRO A 10 7.22 22.73 -9.00
C PRO A 10 6.90 22.08 -7.65
N THR A 11 6.14 20.99 -7.69
CA THR A 11 5.80 20.22 -6.50
C THR A 11 7.06 19.50 -6.02
N SER A 12 7.57 19.87 -4.85
CA SER A 12 8.71 19.17 -4.27
C SER A 12 8.29 17.82 -3.67
N PHE A 13 9.25 16.89 -3.62
CA PHE A 13 9.04 15.55 -3.11
C PHE A 13 8.71 15.56 -1.61
N ALA A 14 7.67 14.84 -1.21
CA ALA A 14 7.26 14.66 0.20
C ALA A 14 7.06 15.97 1.00
N GLU A 15 6.56 17.04 0.37
CA GLU A 15 6.42 18.35 0.99
C GLU A 15 5.15 18.46 1.85
N THR A 16 4.04 17.94 1.34
CA THR A 16 2.75 18.04 2.02
C THR A 16 2.50 16.84 2.95
N PRO A 17 1.63 16.98 3.97
CA PRO A 17 1.28 15.86 4.84
C PRO A 17 0.80 14.61 4.08
N VAL A 18 -0.01 14.76 3.04
CA VAL A 18 -0.49 13.63 2.25
C VAL A 18 0.64 12.97 1.44
N GLN A 19 1.62 13.73 0.95
CA GLN A 19 2.80 13.18 0.30
C GLN A 19 3.68 12.40 1.29
N LYS A 20 3.88 12.92 2.49
CA LYS A 20 4.60 12.22 3.56
C LYS A 20 3.87 10.92 3.94
N GLY A 21 2.54 10.96 4.04
CA GLY A 21 1.72 9.76 4.27
C GLY A 21 1.93 8.69 3.20
N ALA A 22 1.87 9.07 1.92
CA ALA A 22 2.11 8.14 0.82
C ALA A 22 3.55 7.60 0.81
N LEU A 23 4.54 8.46 1.13
CA LEU A 23 5.94 8.04 1.24
C LEU A 23 6.13 7.01 2.35
N VAL A 24 5.61 7.28 3.54
CA VAL A 24 5.71 6.34 4.68
C VAL A 24 5.06 5.00 4.34
N VAL A 25 3.84 5.02 3.81
CA VAL A 25 3.15 3.79 3.40
C VAL A 25 3.96 3.06 2.32
N GLY A 26 4.46 3.77 1.30
CA GLY A 26 5.29 3.17 0.25
C GLY A 26 6.57 2.52 0.80
N ILE A 27 7.27 3.19 1.72
CA ILE A 27 8.47 2.63 2.37
C ILE A 27 8.12 1.38 3.19
N VAL A 28 7.03 1.40 3.94
CA VAL A 28 6.58 0.22 4.71
C VAL A 28 6.32 -0.95 3.78
N PHE A 29 5.65 -0.75 2.65
CA PHE A 29 5.42 -1.82 1.67
C PHE A 29 6.72 -2.35 1.05
N LEU A 30 7.70 -1.48 0.77
CA LEU A 30 9.02 -1.91 0.30
C LEU A 30 9.73 -2.77 1.35
N LEU A 31 9.74 -2.33 2.61
CA LEU A 31 10.39 -3.06 3.69
C LEU A 31 9.74 -4.43 3.92
N VAL A 32 8.41 -4.49 3.92
CA VAL A 32 7.67 -5.76 4.08
C VAL A 32 7.94 -6.69 2.90
N GLY A 33 7.88 -6.18 1.66
CA GLY A 33 8.18 -6.97 0.46
C GLY A 33 9.61 -7.50 0.43
N LEU A 34 10.60 -6.71 0.85
CA LEU A 34 11.99 -7.15 0.98
C LEU A 34 12.15 -8.17 2.11
N ALA A 35 11.57 -7.90 3.29
CA ALA A 35 11.62 -8.80 4.45
C ALA A 35 11.05 -10.18 4.12
N GLY A 36 10.05 -10.25 3.23
CA GLY A 36 9.49 -11.50 2.73
C GLY A 36 10.49 -12.41 2.00
N PHE A 37 11.64 -11.88 1.55
CA PHE A 37 12.71 -12.64 0.92
C PHE A 37 13.90 -12.92 1.85
N VAL A 38 13.90 -12.39 3.07
CA VAL A 38 15.06 -12.50 3.98
C VAL A 38 14.95 -13.77 4.83
N PRO A 39 15.89 -14.73 4.68
CA PRO A 39 15.95 -15.91 5.53
C PRO A 39 16.08 -15.53 7.01
N GLY A 40 15.32 -16.20 7.87
CA GLY A 40 15.27 -15.88 9.30
C GLY A 40 14.22 -14.83 9.68
N VAL A 41 13.89 -13.90 8.81
CA VAL A 41 12.71 -13.01 8.94
C VAL A 41 11.47 -13.70 8.37
N THR A 42 11.66 -14.39 7.25
CA THR A 42 10.68 -15.29 6.65
C THR A 42 11.18 -16.71 6.75
N SER A 43 10.32 -17.61 7.22
CA SER A 43 10.56 -19.05 7.35
C SER A 43 9.66 -19.84 6.38
N GLY A 44 9.99 -21.09 6.13
CA GLY A 44 9.26 -21.96 5.21
C GLY A 44 9.59 -21.71 3.74
N ASP A 45 9.00 -22.52 2.86
CA ASP A 45 9.17 -22.38 1.41
C ASP A 45 8.21 -21.32 0.87
N LEU A 46 8.77 -20.31 0.20
CA LEU A 46 7.98 -19.23 -0.37
C LEU A 46 7.07 -19.69 -1.52
N GLY A 47 7.43 -20.77 -2.24
CA GLY A 47 6.75 -21.12 -3.47
C GLY A 47 6.75 -19.96 -4.48
N GLY A 48 6.16 -20.12 -5.66
CA GLY A 48 6.02 -19.07 -6.66
C GLY A 48 4.73 -18.27 -6.46
N ALA A 49 3.65 -18.80 -7.02
CA ALA A 49 2.28 -18.33 -6.88
C ALA A 49 1.39 -19.52 -6.52
N GLY A 50 0.20 -19.23 -5.98
CA GLY A 50 -0.75 -20.27 -5.59
C GLY A 50 -0.69 -20.67 -4.12
N ASN A 51 -1.62 -21.51 -3.72
CA ASN A 51 -1.86 -21.92 -2.34
C ASN A 51 -0.79 -22.88 -1.75
N GLY A 52 0.22 -23.27 -2.54
CA GLY A 52 1.32 -24.15 -2.09
C GLY A 52 2.44 -23.45 -1.31
N SER A 53 2.38 -22.12 -1.11
CA SER A 53 3.39 -21.44 -0.31
C SER A 53 3.22 -21.74 1.17
N MET A 54 4.35 -22.12 1.81
CA MET A 54 4.48 -22.29 3.27
C MET A 54 5.31 -21.17 3.90
N GLY A 55 5.56 -20.08 3.15
CA GLY A 55 6.32 -18.95 3.63
C GLY A 55 5.58 -18.18 4.72
N MET A 56 6.24 -17.94 5.85
CA MET A 56 5.69 -17.22 6.99
C MET A 56 6.60 -16.06 7.38
N LEU A 57 6.19 -14.83 7.07
CA LEU A 57 6.86 -13.61 7.50
C LEU A 57 6.61 -13.40 9.00
N LEU A 58 7.69 -13.29 9.76
CA LEU A 58 7.68 -13.16 11.23
C LEU A 58 6.91 -14.29 11.94
N GLY A 59 6.68 -15.43 11.27
CA GLY A 59 5.86 -16.51 11.80
C GLY A 59 4.37 -16.21 11.91
N ILE A 60 3.89 -15.09 11.35
CA ILE A 60 2.51 -14.60 11.50
C ILE A 60 1.80 -14.52 10.14
N PHE A 61 2.43 -13.89 9.15
CA PHE A 61 1.81 -13.57 7.87
C PHE A 61 2.23 -14.55 6.79
N GLN A 62 1.27 -15.10 6.07
CA GLN A 62 1.56 -16.01 4.96
C GLN A 62 2.01 -15.20 3.73
N VAL A 63 3.17 -15.55 3.18
CA VAL A 63 3.75 -14.86 2.04
C VAL A 63 4.22 -15.84 0.96
N SER A 64 4.30 -15.35 -0.26
CA SER A 64 4.85 -16.07 -1.42
C SER A 64 5.75 -15.13 -2.22
N VAL A 65 6.48 -15.66 -3.19
CA VAL A 65 7.24 -14.82 -4.13
C VAL A 65 6.33 -13.79 -4.79
N LEU A 66 5.16 -14.20 -5.27
CA LEU A 66 4.19 -13.28 -5.89
C LEU A 66 3.71 -12.22 -4.90
N HIS A 67 3.34 -12.61 -3.67
CA HIS A 67 2.90 -11.69 -2.62
C HIS A 67 3.96 -10.62 -2.33
N ASN A 68 5.22 -11.04 -2.15
CA ASN A 68 6.33 -10.13 -1.89
C ASN A 68 6.58 -9.17 -3.07
N ILE A 69 6.52 -9.66 -4.32
CA ILE A 69 6.65 -8.81 -5.52
C ILE A 69 5.53 -7.76 -5.58
N VAL A 70 4.29 -8.14 -5.31
CA VAL A 70 3.15 -7.20 -5.28
C VAL A 70 3.38 -6.11 -4.23
N HIS A 71 3.89 -6.46 -3.03
CA HIS A 71 4.26 -5.47 -2.01
C HIS A 71 5.34 -4.50 -2.50
N LEU A 72 6.40 -5.01 -3.15
CA LEU A 72 7.46 -4.17 -3.71
C LEU A 72 6.91 -3.20 -4.76
N LEU A 73 6.10 -3.68 -5.69
CA LEU A 73 5.49 -2.84 -6.73
C LEU A 73 4.58 -1.77 -6.12
N PHE A 74 3.77 -2.15 -5.15
CA PHE A 74 2.89 -1.22 -4.45
C PHE A 74 3.69 -0.16 -3.69
N GLY A 75 4.79 -0.55 -3.06
CA GLY A 75 5.72 0.36 -2.40
C GLY A 75 6.39 1.33 -3.36
N ILE A 76 6.88 0.86 -4.52
CA ILE A 76 7.48 1.72 -5.57
C ILE A 76 6.45 2.77 -6.02
N VAL A 77 5.21 2.36 -6.29
CA VAL A 77 4.13 3.27 -6.69
C VAL A 77 3.87 4.30 -5.59
N GLY A 78 3.88 3.91 -4.31
CA GLY A 78 3.69 4.81 -3.17
C GLY A 78 4.77 5.89 -3.07
N VAL A 79 6.03 5.49 -3.20
CA VAL A 79 7.18 6.41 -3.22
C VAL A 79 7.10 7.35 -4.44
N ALA A 80 6.76 6.82 -5.62
CA ALA A 80 6.59 7.63 -6.82
C ALA A 80 5.42 8.62 -6.70
N ALA A 81 4.32 8.22 -6.09
CA ALA A 81 3.14 9.06 -5.85
C ALA A 81 3.44 10.22 -4.88
N ALA A 82 4.41 10.08 -3.98
CA ALA A 82 4.84 11.13 -3.05
C ALA A 82 5.43 12.38 -3.73
N ARG A 83 5.67 12.35 -5.04
CA ARG A 83 6.14 13.50 -5.82
C ARG A 83 5.06 14.59 -6.01
N ARG A 84 3.77 14.25 -5.91
CA ARG A 84 2.66 15.17 -6.12
C ARG A 84 1.55 14.91 -5.11
N ALA A 85 0.99 15.97 -4.52
CA ALA A 85 -0.08 15.82 -3.52
C ALA A 85 -1.33 15.10 -4.07
N SER A 86 -1.70 15.35 -5.33
CA SER A 86 -2.81 14.65 -6.00
C SER A 86 -2.52 13.16 -6.20
N GLY A 87 -1.30 12.81 -6.64
CA GLY A 87 -0.86 11.43 -6.80
C GLY A 87 -0.82 10.70 -5.46
N ALA A 88 -0.29 11.32 -4.42
CA ALA A 88 -0.24 10.77 -3.07
C ALA A 88 -1.64 10.47 -2.51
N ARG A 89 -2.57 11.44 -2.68
CA ARG A 89 -3.97 11.23 -2.30
C ARG A 89 -4.61 10.07 -3.07
N LEU A 90 -4.41 10.04 -4.40
CA LEU A 90 -4.96 8.98 -5.25
C LEU A 90 -4.43 7.61 -4.83
N TYR A 91 -3.10 7.48 -4.62
CA TYR A 91 -2.47 6.25 -4.15
C TYR A 91 -3.08 5.77 -2.83
N LEU A 92 -3.20 6.66 -1.85
CA LEU A 92 -3.75 6.30 -0.54
C LEU A 92 -5.22 5.90 -0.61
N VAL A 93 -6.05 6.65 -1.33
CA VAL A 93 -7.49 6.35 -1.41
C VAL A 93 -7.76 5.10 -2.26
N ILE A 94 -7.20 5.04 -3.47
CA ILE A 94 -7.41 3.89 -4.35
C ILE A 94 -6.74 2.64 -3.77
N GLY A 95 -5.52 2.78 -3.23
CA GLY A 95 -4.85 1.67 -2.54
C GLY A 95 -5.68 1.13 -1.37
N GLY A 96 -6.25 2.01 -0.55
CA GLY A 96 -7.14 1.59 0.53
C GLY A 96 -8.40 0.88 0.02
N VAL A 97 -9.00 1.34 -1.09
CA VAL A 97 -10.13 0.64 -1.73
C VAL A 97 -9.70 -0.74 -2.24
N VAL A 98 -8.53 -0.85 -2.86
CA VAL A 98 -7.98 -2.16 -3.29
C VAL A 98 -7.83 -3.09 -2.10
N TYR A 99 -7.24 -2.63 -0.98
CA TYR A 99 -7.11 -3.44 0.23
C TYR A 99 -8.45 -3.82 0.86
N PHE A 100 -9.46 -2.97 0.74
CA PHE A 100 -10.82 -3.32 1.17
C PHE A 100 -11.40 -4.45 0.33
N VAL A 101 -11.23 -4.42 -0.99
CA VAL A 101 -11.63 -5.50 -1.89
C VAL A 101 -10.87 -6.80 -1.58
N LEU A 102 -9.55 -6.71 -1.32
CA LEU A 102 -8.73 -7.85 -0.93
C LEU A 102 -9.17 -8.44 0.42
N TRP A 103 -9.59 -7.61 1.38
CA TRP A 103 -10.16 -8.08 2.63
C TRP A 103 -11.45 -8.87 2.40
N ILE A 104 -12.38 -8.34 1.57
CA ILE A 104 -13.61 -9.07 1.23
C ILE A 104 -13.27 -10.41 0.56
N TYR A 105 -12.35 -10.41 -0.41
CA TYR A 105 -11.87 -11.62 -1.06
C TYR A 105 -11.29 -12.63 -0.05
N GLY A 106 -10.48 -12.15 0.89
CA GLY A 106 -9.89 -12.97 1.93
C GLY A 106 -10.89 -13.58 2.92
N LEU A 107 -12.11 -13.01 3.08
CA LEU A 107 -13.16 -13.65 3.88
C LEU A 107 -13.59 -15.01 3.31
N PHE A 108 -13.38 -15.24 2.02
CA PHE A 108 -13.76 -16.48 1.33
C PHE A 108 -12.55 -17.38 1.01
N THR A 109 -11.33 -16.84 1.00
CA THR A 109 -10.15 -17.56 0.50
C THR A 109 -9.04 -17.75 1.53
N ALA A 110 -8.98 -16.92 2.58
CA ALA A 110 -7.90 -16.96 3.56
C ALA A 110 -7.81 -18.33 4.24
N GLY A 111 -6.62 -18.93 4.21
CA GLY A 111 -6.34 -20.23 4.80
C GLY A 111 -7.00 -21.40 4.08
N SER A 112 -7.58 -21.19 2.89
CA SER A 112 -8.16 -22.29 2.10
C SER A 112 -7.13 -22.89 1.12
N ASP A 113 -7.26 -24.19 0.86
CA ASP A 113 -6.49 -24.92 -0.16
C ASP A 113 -7.05 -24.71 -1.58
N SER A 114 -8.01 -23.83 -1.74
CA SER A 114 -8.62 -23.51 -3.01
C SER A 114 -7.63 -22.83 -3.95
N ALA A 115 -7.68 -23.16 -5.24
CA ALA A 115 -6.94 -22.46 -6.29
C ALA A 115 -7.28 -20.97 -6.36
N ALA A 116 -8.43 -20.55 -5.80
CA ALA A 116 -8.77 -19.14 -5.65
C ALA A 116 -7.81 -18.41 -4.72
N ASN A 117 -7.15 -19.08 -3.76
CA ASN A 117 -6.12 -18.49 -2.90
C ASN A 117 -4.76 -18.42 -3.63
N PHE A 118 -4.73 -17.84 -4.83
CA PHE A 118 -3.54 -17.82 -5.70
C PHE A 118 -2.46 -16.83 -5.23
N VAL A 119 -2.80 -15.83 -4.45
CA VAL A 119 -1.87 -15.05 -3.62
C VAL A 119 -2.14 -15.49 -2.20
N PRO A 120 -1.42 -16.51 -1.70
CA PRO A 120 -1.77 -17.15 -0.45
C PRO A 120 -1.73 -16.15 0.69
N LEU A 121 -2.79 -16.18 1.48
CA LEU A 121 -2.96 -15.36 2.67
C LEU A 121 -3.69 -16.16 3.75
N ASN A 122 -3.34 -15.89 4.99
CA ASN A 122 -4.00 -16.45 6.16
C ASN A 122 -4.94 -15.43 6.82
N SER A 123 -5.56 -15.80 7.93
CA SER A 123 -6.47 -14.90 8.65
C SER A 123 -5.79 -13.63 9.16
N ALA A 124 -4.51 -13.71 9.58
CA ALA A 124 -3.77 -12.53 10.04
C ALA A 124 -3.55 -11.52 8.91
N ASP A 125 -3.17 -12.01 7.72
CA ASP A 125 -3.07 -11.19 6.50
C ASP A 125 -4.39 -10.50 6.19
N ASN A 126 -5.49 -11.26 6.24
CA ASN A 126 -6.79 -10.74 5.88
C ASN A 126 -7.22 -9.59 6.80
N TRP A 127 -7.03 -9.71 8.10
CA TRP A 127 -7.31 -8.62 9.03
C TRP A 127 -6.36 -7.44 8.88
N LEU A 128 -5.09 -7.69 8.53
CA LEU A 128 -4.14 -6.62 8.18
C LEU A 128 -4.61 -5.85 6.94
N HIS A 129 -5.18 -6.52 5.94
CA HIS A 129 -5.77 -5.88 4.77
C HIS A 129 -6.88 -4.89 5.15
N LEU A 130 -7.74 -5.23 6.10
CA LEU A 130 -8.77 -4.29 6.60
C LEU A 130 -8.13 -3.08 7.28
N VAL A 131 -7.12 -3.29 8.14
CA VAL A 131 -6.41 -2.19 8.82
C VAL A 131 -5.75 -1.26 7.79
N LEU A 132 -5.10 -1.82 6.77
CA LEU A 132 -4.51 -1.06 5.67
C LEU A 132 -5.57 -0.30 4.87
N ALA A 133 -6.69 -0.93 4.55
CA ALA A 133 -7.80 -0.29 3.85
C ALA A 133 -8.29 0.96 4.57
N VAL A 134 -8.64 0.81 5.84
CA VAL A 134 -9.15 1.92 6.67
C VAL A 134 -8.07 2.98 6.87
N GLY A 135 -6.86 2.58 7.23
CA GLY A 135 -5.73 3.47 7.48
C GLY A 135 -5.35 4.30 6.26
N MET A 136 -5.22 3.67 5.09
CA MET A 136 -4.85 4.37 3.86
C MET A 136 -5.94 5.35 3.41
N VAL A 137 -7.22 4.96 3.43
CA VAL A 137 -8.32 5.87 3.10
C VAL A 137 -8.36 7.05 4.07
N ALA A 138 -8.25 6.79 5.37
CA ALA A 138 -8.21 7.84 6.39
C ALA A 138 -7.05 8.82 6.15
N LEU A 139 -5.83 8.33 5.93
CA LEU A 139 -4.67 9.17 5.61
C LEU A 139 -4.92 10.00 4.33
N GLY A 140 -5.42 9.37 3.27
CA GLY A 140 -5.70 10.03 2.01
C GLY A 140 -6.75 11.15 2.12
N VAL A 141 -7.75 10.98 2.97
CA VAL A 141 -8.82 11.97 3.17
C VAL A 141 -8.40 13.05 4.18
N VAL A 142 -7.89 12.68 5.34
CA VAL A 142 -7.58 13.61 6.44
C VAL A 142 -6.41 14.51 6.07
N LEU A 143 -5.32 13.95 5.57
CA LEU A 143 -4.11 14.71 5.24
C LEU A 143 -4.25 15.58 3.99
N SER A 144 -5.32 15.38 3.19
CA SER A 144 -5.63 16.22 2.05
C SER A 144 -6.46 17.46 2.39
N ARG A 145 -7.07 17.53 3.57
CA ARG A 145 -7.96 18.63 3.97
C ARG A 145 -7.24 19.93 4.31
N GLY A 146 -5.93 19.90 4.56
CA GLY A 146 -5.13 21.04 5.04
C GLY A 146 -4.86 22.15 4.04
N ARG A 147 -5.46 22.19 2.85
CA ARG A 147 -5.22 23.20 1.80
C ARG A 147 -6.45 23.97 1.34
N ARG A 148 -7.41 24.23 2.18
CA ARG A 148 -8.33 25.33 1.88
C ARG A 148 -7.64 26.60 2.39
N ALA A 149 -6.97 27.35 1.49
CA ALA A 149 -6.62 28.75 1.74
C ALA A 149 -7.92 29.49 2.11
N PRO A 150 -7.90 30.43 3.08
CA PRO A 150 -9.03 31.29 3.33
C PRO A 150 -9.31 32.03 2.01
N VAL A 151 -10.52 31.87 1.49
CA VAL A 151 -11.04 32.76 0.45
C VAL A 151 -11.10 34.14 1.10
N GLY A 152 -10.36 35.09 0.54
CA GLY A 152 -10.04 36.37 1.09
C GLY A 152 -11.23 37.14 1.69
N ALA A 153 -10.90 37.76 2.82
CA ALA A 153 -11.62 38.91 3.31
C ALA A 153 -11.20 40.15 2.51
#